data_b4d6f74645bf8d6f05e539610de44e8b
#
_entry.id   b4d6f74645bf8d6f05e539610de44e8b
#
_cell.length_a   1.000
_cell.length_b   1.000
_cell.length_c   1.000
_cell.angle_alpha   90.00
_cell.angle_beta   90.00
_cell.angle_gamma   90.00
#
_symmetry.space_group_name_H-M   'P 1'
#
loop_
_entity.id
_entity.type
_entity.pdbx_description
1 polymer ?
#
loop_
_entity_poly.entity_id
_entity_poly.type
_entity_poly.pdbx_seq_one_letter_code
_entity_poly.pdbx_strand_id
1 'polypeptide(L)'
;GAAGLWRVAPMPTYGGQPANAENGGSALTVLQLTRKPDAAYRFVDFVAHDAQGISARVDGGAFPADYATLNSADFLDKTTITNDRGIEIPYFGGQKFNRVLSEAAEDVSVGYQYLPFEVYARSDFKSTVGQAYEWSGSFHAYQQRQEAIEMGMKDKEGNPLEPLEKPGKRVSLSDGLAQWQKDLREYGLNQGFTIK
;
A
#
# COMPACT_ATOMS: atom_id res chain seq x y z
N GLY A 1 -9.19 21.77 6.99
CA GLY A 1 -8.28 20.85 6.41
C GLY A 1 -7.24 20.27 7.35
N ALA A 2 -6.70 19.09 7.01
CA ALA A 2 -5.70 18.38 7.82
C ALA A 2 -4.25 18.67 7.38
N ALA A 3 -4.03 19.62 6.46
CA ALA A 3 -2.69 20.02 6.02
C ALA A 3 -1.86 20.53 7.21
N GLY A 4 -0.63 20.07 7.31
CA GLY A 4 0.29 20.39 8.41
C GLY A 4 0.17 19.51 9.65
N LEU A 5 -0.88 18.69 9.76
CA LEU A 5 -1.11 17.80 10.91
C LEU A 5 -0.53 16.40 10.72
N TRP A 6 -0.28 15.98 9.48
CA TRP A 6 0.26 14.67 9.16
C TRP A 6 1.80 14.61 9.31
N ARG A 7 2.30 13.43 9.56
CA ARG A 7 3.73 13.12 9.56
C ARG A 7 3.95 11.77 8.92
N VAL A 8 5.09 11.61 8.26
CA VAL A 8 5.59 10.32 7.76
C VAL A 8 6.52 9.76 8.81
N ALA A 9 6.39 8.48 9.10
CA ALA A 9 7.22 7.74 10.03
C ALA A 9 7.62 6.39 9.43
N PRO A 10 8.73 5.78 9.86
CA PRO A 10 9.07 4.41 9.48
C PRO A 10 7.95 3.45 9.85
N MET A 11 7.84 2.35 9.10
CA MET A 11 6.91 1.28 9.43
C MET A 11 7.20 0.71 10.82
N PRO A 12 6.18 0.41 11.63
CA PRO A 12 6.38 -0.33 12.87
C PRO A 12 7.00 -1.70 12.58
N THR A 13 7.98 -2.09 13.38
CA THR A 13 8.63 -3.38 13.25
C THR A 13 8.11 -4.36 14.28
N TYR A 14 8.00 -5.63 13.90
CA TYR A 14 7.75 -6.72 14.84
C TYR A 14 9.05 -7.49 15.05
N GLY A 15 9.49 -7.61 16.32
CA GLY A 15 10.76 -8.27 16.64
C GLY A 15 12.01 -7.43 16.32
N GLY A 16 11.87 -6.12 16.05
CA GLY A 16 12.98 -5.18 15.87
C GLY A 16 13.70 -5.24 14.52
N GLN A 17 13.22 -6.06 13.58
CA GLN A 17 13.77 -6.10 12.22
C GLN A 17 12.87 -5.31 11.26
N PRO A 18 13.43 -4.41 10.42
CA PRO A 18 12.66 -3.74 9.39
C PRO A 18 12.14 -4.76 8.37
N ALA A 19 10.90 -4.55 7.92
CA ALA A 19 10.24 -5.40 6.93
C ALA A 19 9.43 -4.51 5.99
N ASN A 20 10.14 -3.72 5.20
CA ASN A 20 9.53 -2.84 4.22
C ASN A 20 9.28 -3.56 2.89
N ALA A 21 8.25 -3.14 2.21
CA ALA A 21 7.92 -3.62 0.87
C ALA A 21 7.41 -2.46 0.02
N GLU A 22 7.59 -2.58 -1.28
CA GLU A 22 6.98 -1.66 -2.23
C GLU A 22 5.48 -1.90 -2.30
N ASN A 23 4.71 -0.81 -2.34
CA ASN A 23 3.28 -0.86 -2.56
C ASN A 23 2.93 -0.19 -3.88
N GLY A 24 3.03 -0.92 -4.96
CA GLY A 24 2.80 -0.42 -6.31
C GLY A 24 4.10 -0.18 -7.08
N GLY A 25 4.09 0.87 -7.88
CA GLY A 25 5.13 1.16 -8.85
C GLY A 25 4.64 0.98 -10.28
N SER A 26 5.41 1.50 -11.22
CA SER A 26 5.09 1.45 -12.63
C SER A 26 6.34 1.17 -13.44
N ALA A 27 6.21 0.32 -14.44
CA ALA A 27 7.23 0.07 -15.43
C ALA A 27 6.71 0.40 -16.82
N LEU A 28 7.59 0.87 -17.68
CA LEU A 28 7.33 1.09 -19.10
C LEU A 28 8.10 0.07 -19.91
N THR A 29 7.44 -0.56 -20.88
CA THR A 29 8.06 -1.53 -21.77
C THR A 29 7.80 -1.18 -23.23
N VAL A 30 8.74 -1.52 -24.10
CA VAL A 30 8.57 -1.42 -25.55
C VAL A 30 7.99 -2.75 -26.04
N LEU A 31 6.80 -2.70 -26.64
CA LEU A 31 6.15 -3.91 -27.14
C LEU A 31 6.83 -4.41 -28.42
N GLN A 32 7.01 -5.72 -28.55
CA GLN A 32 7.61 -6.37 -29.72
C GLN A 32 6.89 -6.04 -31.05
N LEU A 33 5.59 -5.80 -30.99
CA LEU A 33 4.77 -5.51 -32.18
C LEU A 33 4.80 -4.04 -32.61
N THR A 34 5.57 -3.18 -31.92
CA THR A 34 5.65 -1.77 -32.32
C THR A 34 6.29 -1.64 -33.70
N ARG A 35 5.73 -0.74 -34.53
CA ARG A 35 6.31 -0.37 -35.82
C ARG A 35 7.35 0.75 -35.72
N LYS A 36 7.59 1.30 -34.52
CA LYS A 36 8.51 2.41 -34.26
C LYS A 36 9.32 2.13 -32.97
N PRO A 37 10.15 1.06 -32.95
CA PRO A 37 10.85 0.66 -31.73
C PRO A 37 11.78 1.74 -31.20
N ASP A 38 12.53 2.44 -32.07
CA ASP A 38 13.46 3.49 -31.63
C ASP A 38 12.74 4.68 -30.99
N ALA A 39 11.59 5.08 -31.53
CA ALA A 39 10.81 6.18 -30.96
C ALA A 39 10.18 5.75 -29.60
N ALA A 40 9.71 4.53 -29.52
CA ALA A 40 9.17 3.97 -28.26
C ALA A 40 10.28 3.86 -27.20
N TYR A 41 11.46 3.38 -27.57
CA TYR A 41 12.59 3.30 -26.64
C TYR A 41 13.01 4.69 -26.15
N ARG A 42 13.16 5.68 -27.04
CA ARG A 42 13.48 7.06 -26.64
C ARG A 42 12.48 7.66 -25.69
N PHE A 43 11.19 7.34 -25.85
CA PHE A 43 10.16 7.79 -24.91
C PHE A 43 10.33 7.13 -23.53
N VAL A 44 10.57 5.82 -23.49
CA VAL A 44 10.81 5.09 -22.24
C VAL A 44 12.06 5.63 -21.53
N ASP A 45 13.14 5.83 -22.30
CA ASP A 45 14.40 6.37 -21.80
C ASP A 45 14.23 7.79 -21.24
N PHE A 46 13.54 8.67 -21.99
CA PHE A 46 13.20 10.01 -21.50
C PHE A 46 12.45 9.99 -20.17
N VAL A 47 11.41 9.17 -20.07
CA VAL A 47 10.61 9.09 -18.83
C VAL A 47 11.40 8.52 -17.66
N ALA A 48 12.31 7.58 -17.91
CA ALA A 48 13.03 6.84 -16.88
C ALA A 48 14.36 7.50 -16.45
N HIS A 49 15.06 8.18 -17.37
CA HIS A 49 16.42 8.63 -17.13
C HIS A 49 16.64 10.14 -17.39
N ASP A 50 15.77 10.79 -18.16
CA ASP A 50 15.92 12.23 -18.39
C ASP A 50 15.43 13.05 -17.20
N ALA A 51 16.18 14.08 -16.81
CA ALA A 51 15.85 14.90 -15.64
C ALA A 51 14.46 15.55 -15.75
N GLN A 52 14.02 15.96 -16.94
CA GLN A 52 12.69 16.54 -17.13
C GLN A 52 11.59 15.48 -17.03
N GLY A 53 11.82 14.29 -17.60
CA GLY A 53 10.88 13.18 -17.53
C GLY A 53 10.70 12.68 -16.09
N ILE A 54 11.79 12.57 -15.34
CA ILE A 54 11.78 12.19 -13.92
C ILE A 54 11.08 13.27 -13.09
N SER A 55 11.44 14.56 -13.26
CA SER A 55 10.86 15.67 -12.52
C SER A 55 9.34 15.74 -12.68
N ALA A 56 8.85 15.61 -13.91
CA ALA A 56 7.41 15.61 -14.20
C ALA A 56 6.63 14.52 -13.44
N ARG A 57 7.25 13.37 -13.17
CA ARG A 57 6.64 12.28 -12.38
C ARG A 57 6.75 12.50 -10.87
N VAL A 58 7.91 12.97 -10.43
CA VAL A 58 8.18 13.27 -9.00
C VAL A 58 7.29 14.43 -8.52
N ASP A 59 7.10 15.45 -9.33
CA ASP A 59 6.20 16.56 -9.03
C ASP A 59 4.73 16.12 -8.98
N GLY A 60 4.37 15.08 -9.71
CA GLY A 60 3.08 14.39 -9.61
C GLY A 60 2.95 13.43 -8.41
N GLY A 61 3.95 13.36 -7.53
CA GLY A 61 3.94 12.54 -6.31
C GLY A 61 4.50 11.12 -6.46
N ALA A 62 5.12 10.79 -7.60
CA ALA A 62 5.78 9.50 -7.78
C ALA A 62 7.11 9.45 -7.02
N PHE A 63 7.40 8.30 -6.39
CA PHE A 63 8.72 8.05 -5.82
C PHE A 63 9.69 7.68 -6.95
N PRO A 64 10.87 8.32 -7.07
CA PRO A 64 11.79 8.07 -8.18
C PRO A 64 12.47 6.71 -8.06
N ALA A 65 12.58 6.00 -9.17
CA ALA A 65 13.44 4.82 -9.27
C ALA A 65 14.89 5.18 -9.63
N ASP A 66 15.12 6.39 -10.11
CA ASP A 66 16.45 6.89 -10.46
C ASP A 66 17.25 7.21 -9.19
N TYR A 67 18.38 6.54 -9.03
CA TYR A 67 19.24 6.65 -7.86
C TYR A 67 19.81 8.06 -7.64
N ALA A 68 20.15 8.78 -8.74
CA ALA A 68 20.67 10.14 -8.64
C ALA A 68 19.61 11.12 -8.12
N THR A 69 18.39 11.02 -8.60
CA THR A 69 17.26 11.82 -8.12
C THR A 69 16.90 11.46 -6.68
N LEU A 70 16.84 10.16 -6.36
CA LEU A 70 16.51 9.67 -5.03
C LEU A 70 17.44 10.21 -3.94
N ASN A 71 18.73 10.42 -4.27
CA ASN A 71 19.74 10.92 -3.37
C ASN A 71 20.04 12.44 -3.55
N SER A 72 19.29 13.13 -4.39
CA SER A 72 19.48 14.56 -4.60
C SER A 72 18.97 15.39 -3.41
N ALA A 73 19.65 16.52 -3.14
CA ALA A 73 19.20 17.43 -2.09
C ALA A 73 17.80 18.00 -2.38
N ASP A 74 17.51 18.29 -3.63
CA ASP A 74 16.22 18.83 -4.06
C ASP A 74 15.06 17.87 -3.76
N PHE A 75 15.28 16.57 -3.92
CA PHE A 75 14.29 15.56 -3.57
C PHE A 75 14.22 15.35 -2.05
N LEU A 76 15.36 15.11 -1.40
CA LEU A 76 15.43 14.76 0.02
C LEU A 76 15.00 15.89 0.96
N ASP A 77 15.24 17.13 0.59
CA ASP A 77 14.96 18.30 1.44
C ASP A 77 13.60 18.95 1.16
N LYS A 78 12.80 18.35 0.26
CA LYS A 78 11.45 18.82 -0.05
C LYS A 78 10.56 18.73 1.19
N THR A 79 9.89 19.85 1.53
CA THR A 79 9.01 19.97 2.71
C THR A 79 7.55 20.24 2.34
N THR A 80 7.27 20.40 1.05
CA THR A 80 5.94 20.71 0.50
C THR A 80 5.52 19.64 -0.49
N ILE A 81 4.22 19.53 -0.71
CA ILE A 81 3.63 18.79 -1.84
C ILE A 81 2.78 19.76 -2.67
N THR A 82 2.67 19.47 -3.96
CA THR A 82 1.81 20.24 -4.86
C THR A 82 0.40 19.62 -4.83
N ASN A 83 -0.61 20.45 -4.56
CA ASN A 83 -2.00 20.01 -4.57
C ASN A 83 -2.59 20.02 -5.99
N ASP A 84 -3.83 19.55 -6.15
CA ASP A 84 -4.55 19.48 -7.44
C ASP A 84 -4.71 20.83 -8.15
N ARG A 85 -4.47 21.95 -7.44
CA ARG A 85 -4.52 23.31 -7.97
C ARG A 85 -3.14 23.86 -8.32
N GLY A 86 -2.09 23.06 -8.25
CA GLY A 86 -0.71 23.46 -8.50
C GLY A 86 -0.10 24.33 -7.37
N ILE A 87 -0.68 24.33 -6.19
CA ILE A 87 -0.20 25.12 -5.04
C ILE A 87 0.63 24.23 -4.12
N GLU A 88 1.82 24.68 -3.79
CA GLU A 88 2.66 24.02 -2.78
C GLU A 88 2.13 24.25 -1.37
N ILE A 89 1.94 23.17 -0.64
CA ILE A 89 1.47 23.18 0.74
C ILE A 89 2.37 22.33 1.64
N PRO A 90 2.68 22.77 2.88
CA PRO A 90 3.44 21.99 3.85
C PRO A 90 2.54 20.91 4.49
N TYR A 91 2.05 19.97 3.69
CA TYR A 91 1.07 18.96 4.13
C TYR A 91 1.55 18.16 5.34
N PHE A 92 2.84 17.82 5.37
CA PHE A 92 3.50 17.13 6.46
C PHE A 92 4.14 18.08 7.50
N GLY A 93 3.64 19.31 7.62
CA GLY A 93 4.08 20.27 8.63
C GLY A 93 5.54 20.70 8.50
N GLY A 94 6.06 20.79 7.29
CA GLY A 94 7.45 21.15 7.02
C GLY A 94 8.46 20.03 7.22
N GLN A 95 8.00 18.79 7.45
CA GLN A 95 8.88 17.63 7.53
C GLN A 95 9.55 17.36 6.18
N LYS A 96 10.83 16.99 6.19
CA LYS A 96 11.55 16.44 5.04
C LYS A 96 11.14 14.97 4.83
N PHE A 97 9.90 14.76 4.43
CA PHE A 97 9.26 13.44 4.39
C PHE A 97 9.93 12.48 3.42
N ASN A 98 10.55 12.98 2.34
CA ASN A 98 11.27 12.14 1.38
C ASN A 98 12.52 11.50 1.99
N ARG A 99 13.13 12.08 3.03
CA ARG A 99 14.23 11.39 3.75
C ARG A 99 13.74 10.13 4.44
N VAL A 100 12.59 10.19 5.10
CA VAL A 100 12.00 9.01 5.76
C VAL A 100 11.64 7.93 4.74
N LEU A 101 11.10 8.33 3.58
CA LEU A 101 10.76 7.39 2.51
C LEU A 101 12.02 6.78 1.86
N SER A 102 13.07 7.58 1.67
CA SER A 102 14.34 7.10 1.12
C SER A 102 15.05 6.12 2.06
N GLU A 103 15.09 6.43 3.36
CA GLU A 103 15.59 5.51 4.38
C GLU A 103 14.78 4.21 4.43
N ALA A 104 13.45 4.30 4.34
CA ALA A 104 12.59 3.12 4.28
C ALA A 104 12.81 2.26 3.03
N ALA A 105 13.20 2.86 1.92
CA ALA A 105 13.51 2.14 0.68
C ALA A 105 14.80 1.29 0.78
N GLU A 106 15.74 1.67 1.63
CA GLU A 106 16.95 0.88 1.89
C GLU A 106 16.64 -0.45 2.62
N ASP A 107 15.55 -0.47 3.38
CA ASP A 107 15.09 -1.62 4.15
C ASP A 107 14.07 -2.50 3.40
N VAL A 108 13.87 -2.27 2.10
CA VAL A 108 12.96 -3.10 1.29
C VAL A 108 13.52 -4.50 1.14
N SER A 109 12.71 -5.50 1.50
CA SER A 109 13.07 -6.90 1.33
C SER A 109 13.23 -7.24 -0.14
N VAL A 110 14.44 -7.58 -0.56
CA VAL A 110 14.73 -8.04 -1.91
C VAL A 110 14.46 -9.54 -2.04
N GLY A 111 14.14 -9.99 -3.24
CA GLY A 111 13.94 -11.41 -3.54
C GLY A 111 12.49 -11.89 -3.40
N TYR A 112 11.53 -11.00 -3.20
CA TYR A 112 10.13 -11.38 -3.34
C TYR A 112 9.86 -11.82 -4.78
N GLN A 113 9.32 -13.02 -4.93
CA GLN A 113 8.98 -13.56 -6.24
C GLN A 113 7.47 -13.49 -6.45
N TYR A 114 7.06 -12.72 -7.44
CA TYR A 114 5.67 -12.67 -7.83
C TYR A 114 5.22 -13.99 -8.44
N LEU A 115 4.03 -14.43 -8.07
CA LEU A 115 3.39 -15.54 -8.74
C LEU A 115 2.96 -15.12 -10.16
N PRO A 116 2.98 -16.02 -11.15
CA PRO A 116 2.43 -15.72 -12.48
C PRO A 116 0.96 -15.25 -12.45
N PHE A 117 0.24 -15.56 -11.38
CA PHE A 117 -1.15 -15.20 -11.12
C PHE A 117 -1.31 -14.35 -9.85
N GLU A 118 -0.35 -13.47 -9.58
CA GLU A 118 -0.31 -12.59 -8.39
C GLU A 118 -1.60 -11.77 -8.21
N VAL A 119 -2.19 -11.28 -9.31
CA VAL A 119 -3.44 -10.51 -9.26
C VAL A 119 -4.58 -11.32 -8.66
N TYR A 120 -4.68 -12.61 -9.05
CA TYR A 120 -5.65 -13.52 -8.45
C TYR A 120 -5.31 -13.77 -6.97
N ALA A 121 -4.06 -14.04 -6.65
CA ALA A 121 -3.61 -14.30 -5.28
C ALA A 121 -3.99 -13.15 -4.33
N ARG A 122 -3.76 -11.91 -4.72
CA ARG A 122 -4.12 -10.72 -3.93
C ARG A 122 -5.62 -10.55 -3.78
N SER A 123 -6.38 -10.77 -4.84
CA SER A 123 -7.84 -10.67 -4.80
C SER A 123 -8.45 -11.72 -3.88
N ASP A 124 -7.97 -12.96 -3.99
CA ASP A 124 -8.45 -14.08 -3.21
C ASP A 124 -8.03 -14.02 -1.74
N PHE A 125 -6.87 -13.43 -1.43
CA PHE A 125 -6.45 -13.17 -0.06
C PHE A 125 -7.49 -12.37 0.72
N LYS A 126 -8.11 -11.39 0.09
CA LYS A 126 -9.14 -10.57 0.72
C LYS A 126 -10.40 -11.38 1.05
N SER A 127 -10.80 -12.30 0.18
CA SER A 127 -12.01 -13.11 0.35
C SER A 127 -11.81 -14.32 1.28
N THR A 128 -10.58 -14.70 1.56
CA THR A 128 -10.22 -15.83 2.42
C THR A 128 -9.63 -15.35 3.76
N VAL A 129 -8.40 -14.89 3.75
CA VAL A 129 -7.70 -14.43 4.96
C VAL A 129 -8.31 -13.13 5.51
N GLY A 130 -8.74 -12.23 4.62
CA GLY A 130 -9.39 -10.98 4.99
C GLY A 130 -10.64 -11.18 5.83
N GLN A 131 -11.39 -12.26 5.63
CA GLN A 131 -12.57 -12.57 6.45
C GLN A 131 -12.24 -12.79 7.93
N ALA A 132 -11.09 -13.38 8.24
CA ALA A 132 -10.65 -13.54 9.64
C ALA A 132 -10.38 -12.18 10.30
N TYR A 133 -9.79 -11.26 9.56
CA TYR A 133 -9.53 -9.91 10.01
C TYR A 133 -10.84 -9.12 10.21
N GLU A 134 -11.74 -9.16 9.22
CA GLU A 134 -13.05 -8.50 9.28
C GLU A 134 -13.89 -9.02 10.44
N TRP A 135 -13.90 -10.33 10.65
CA TRP A 135 -14.58 -10.93 11.80
C TRP A 135 -14.00 -10.42 13.12
N SER A 136 -12.68 -10.39 13.25
CA SER A 136 -12.00 -9.91 14.46
C SER A 136 -12.33 -8.45 14.77
N GLY A 137 -12.30 -7.58 13.75
CA GLY A 137 -12.66 -6.17 13.87
C GLY A 137 -14.11 -5.96 14.29
N SER A 138 -15.03 -6.69 13.64
CA SER A 138 -16.46 -6.63 13.96
C SER A 138 -16.76 -7.16 15.36
N PHE A 139 -16.07 -8.22 15.79
CA PHE A 139 -16.23 -8.77 17.14
C PHE A 139 -15.70 -7.82 18.20
N HIS A 140 -14.57 -7.17 17.96
CA HIS A 140 -14.04 -6.16 18.86
C HIS A 140 -14.98 -4.95 18.98
N ALA A 141 -15.50 -4.45 17.87
CA ALA A 141 -16.47 -3.37 17.87
C ALA A 141 -17.77 -3.75 18.63
N TYR A 142 -18.22 -4.99 18.45
CA TYR A 142 -19.35 -5.53 19.22
C TYR A 142 -19.07 -5.51 20.73
N GLN A 143 -17.90 -6.02 21.16
CA GLN A 143 -17.52 -6.04 22.58
C GLN A 143 -17.46 -4.62 23.16
N GLN A 144 -16.78 -3.70 22.48
CA GLN A 144 -16.70 -2.29 22.91
C GLN A 144 -18.09 -1.64 23.03
N ARG A 145 -18.98 -1.95 22.09
CA ARG A 145 -20.36 -1.43 22.14
C ARG A 145 -21.14 -1.99 23.33
N GLN A 146 -20.98 -3.28 23.65
CA GLN A 146 -21.61 -3.88 24.82
C GLN A 146 -21.11 -3.23 26.13
N GLU A 147 -19.80 -3.09 26.27
CA GLU A 147 -19.19 -2.41 27.43
C GLU A 147 -19.68 -0.96 27.56
N ALA A 148 -19.77 -0.23 26.46
CA ALA A 148 -20.27 1.15 26.48
C ALA A 148 -21.76 1.24 26.91
N ILE A 149 -22.60 0.29 26.48
CA ILE A 149 -24.01 0.20 26.90
C ILE A 149 -24.09 -0.13 28.38
N GLU A 150 -23.33 -1.10 28.88
CA GLU A 150 -23.28 -1.48 30.31
C GLU A 150 -22.81 -0.30 31.18
N MET A 151 -21.90 0.53 30.70
CA MET A 151 -21.46 1.75 31.36
C MET A 151 -22.49 2.90 31.29
N GLY A 152 -23.62 2.73 30.60
CA GLY A 152 -24.64 3.74 30.43
C GLY A 152 -24.21 4.91 29.51
N MET A 153 -23.22 4.68 28.62
CA MET A 153 -22.80 5.66 27.66
C MET A 153 -23.90 5.98 26.64
N LYS A 154 -23.89 7.20 26.15
CA LYS A 154 -24.86 7.71 25.17
C LYS A 154 -24.19 8.16 23.90
N ASP A 155 -24.98 8.29 22.83
CA ASP A 155 -24.53 8.88 21.59
C ASP A 155 -24.29 10.42 21.70
N LYS A 156 -23.90 11.04 20.60
CA LYS A 156 -23.63 12.48 20.57
C LYS A 156 -24.88 13.34 20.79
N GLU A 157 -26.05 12.79 20.53
CA GLU A 157 -27.36 13.40 20.71
C GLU A 157 -27.94 13.14 22.12
N GLY A 158 -27.24 12.33 22.93
CA GLY A 158 -27.66 11.99 24.31
C GLY A 158 -28.62 10.81 24.40
N ASN A 159 -28.84 10.07 23.33
CA ASN A 159 -29.68 8.85 23.31
C ASN A 159 -28.91 7.62 23.81
N PRO A 160 -29.60 6.62 24.34
CA PRO A 160 -29.00 5.32 24.62
C PRO A 160 -28.34 4.72 23.37
N LEU A 161 -27.19 4.07 23.56
CA LEU A 161 -26.51 3.38 22.46
C LEU A 161 -27.30 2.13 22.02
N GLU A 162 -27.58 2.02 20.72
CA GLU A 162 -28.16 0.81 20.17
C GLU A 162 -27.13 -0.35 20.14
N PRO A 163 -27.53 -1.58 20.48
CA PRO A 163 -26.64 -2.73 20.44
C PRO A 163 -26.26 -3.08 19.00
N LEU A 164 -25.02 -3.49 18.81
CA LEU A 164 -24.59 -4.07 17.54
C LEU A 164 -24.99 -5.54 17.47
N GLU A 165 -25.23 -6.02 16.25
CA GLU A 165 -25.43 -7.45 16.02
C GLU A 165 -24.13 -8.22 16.28
N LYS A 166 -24.23 -9.34 16.99
CA LYS A 166 -23.07 -10.19 17.26
C LYS A 166 -22.58 -10.82 15.97
N PRO A 167 -21.28 -10.68 15.62
CA PRO A 167 -20.73 -11.33 14.43
C PRO A 167 -20.95 -12.84 14.44
N GLY A 168 -21.21 -13.40 13.26
CA GLY A 168 -21.47 -14.81 13.05
C GLY A 168 -20.31 -15.73 13.44
N LYS A 169 -20.21 -16.90 12.81
CA LYS A 169 -19.17 -17.89 13.10
C LYS A 169 -17.77 -17.30 12.90
N ARG A 170 -16.91 -17.55 13.91
CA ARG A 170 -15.50 -17.14 13.83
C ARG A 170 -14.79 -17.81 12.66
N VAL A 171 -14.08 -16.98 11.89
CA VAL A 171 -13.08 -17.44 10.92
C VAL A 171 -11.71 -17.23 11.55
N SER A 172 -10.89 -18.28 11.68
CA SER A 172 -9.53 -18.13 12.20
C SER A 172 -8.57 -17.74 11.09
N LEU A 173 -7.46 -17.08 11.44
CA LEU A 173 -6.41 -16.76 10.49
C LEU A 173 -5.84 -18.01 9.81
N SER A 174 -5.68 -19.10 10.56
CA SER A 174 -5.19 -20.38 10.03
C SER A 174 -6.14 -21.00 9.00
N ASP A 175 -7.46 -20.93 9.25
CA ASP A 175 -8.46 -21.42 8.30
C ASP A 175 -8.45 -20.59 7.01
N GLY A 176 -8.38 -19.26 7.16
CA GLY A 176 -8.28 -18.34 6.02
C GLY A 176 -7.02 -18.59 5.17
N LEU A 177 -5.87 -18.78 5.80
CA LEU A 177 -4.62 -19.10 5.11
C LEU A 177 -4.68 -20.47 4.43
N ALA A 178 -5.23 -21.49 5.08
CA ALA A 178 -5.39 -22.81 4.48
C ALA A 178 -6.32 -22.77 3.26
N GLN A 179 -7.43 -22.03 3.35
CA GLN A 179 -8.33 -21.85 2.21
C GLN A 179 -7.61 -21.11 1.07
N TRP A 180 -6.92 -20.02 1.36
CA TRP A 180 -6.16 -19.26 0.36
C TRP A 180 -5.13 -20.11 -0.37
N GLN A 181 -4.34 -20.91 0.36
CA GLN A 181 -3.38 -21.83 -0.24
C GLN A 181 -4.05 -22.87 -1.15
N LYS A 182 -5.21 -23.38 -0.74
CA LYS A 182 -5.99 -24.33 -1.56
C LYS A 182 -6.44 -23.68 -2.85
N ASP A 183 -7.02 -22.49 -2.78
CA ASP A 183 -7.56 -21.76 -3.92
C ASP A 183 -6.44 -21.37 -4.92
N LEU A 184 -5.29 -20.92 -4.41
CA LEU A 184 -4.12 -20.66 -5.25
C LEU A 184 -3.62 -21.91 -5.98
N ARG A 185 -3.59 -23.06 -5.29
CA ARG A 185 -3.20 -24.33 -5.90
C ARG A 185 -4.17 -24.74 -7.01
N GLU A 186 -5.46 -24.70 -6.74
CA GLU A 186 -6.50 -25.03 -7.72
C GLU A 186 -6.46 -24.09 -8.93
N TYR A 187 -6.35 -22.79 -8.69
CA TYR A 187 -6.24 -21.80 -9.76
C TYR A 187 -4.99 -22.02 -10.60
N GLY A 188 -3.82 -22.21 -9.99
CA GLY A 188 -2.58 -22.44 -10.71
C GLY A 188 -2.62 -23.71 -11.57
N LEU A 189 -3.17 -24.81 -11.05
CA LEU A 189 -3.36 -26.04 -11.82
C LEU A 189 -4.29 -25.83 -13.01
N ASN A 190 -5.40 -25.09 -12.82
CA ASN A 190 -6.36 -24.78 -13.89
C ASN A 190 -5.76 -23.87 -14.98
N GLN A 191 -4.75 -23.07 -14.64
CA GLN A 191 -3.98 -22.27 -15.60
C GLN A 191 -2.84 -23.04 -16.27
N GLY A 192 -2.67 -24.32 -15.96
CA GLY A 192 -1.64 -25.20 -16.54
C GLY A 192 -0.28 -25.11 -15.87
N PHE A 193 -0.18 -24.48 -14.70
CA PHE A 193 1.08 -24.45 -13.93
C PHE A 193 1.30 -25.78 -13.19
N THR A 194 2.56 -26.17 -13.07
CA THR A 194 2.96 -27.28 -12.19
C THR A 194 3.18 -26.73 -10.79
N ILE A 195 2.34 -27.14 -9.84
CA ILE A 195 2.43 -26.73 -8.45
C ILE A 195 3.06 -27.88 -7.64
N LYS A 196 4.19 -27.62 -7.03
CA LYS A 196 4.92 -28.58 -6.17
C LYS A 196 4.48 -28.48 -4.73
#